data_bc6a58926b8685e3b3da8f84e5b14161
#
_entry.id   bc6a58926b8685e3b3da8f84e5b14161
#
_cell.length_a   1.000
_cell.length_b   1.000
_cell.length_c   1.000
_cell.angle_alpha   90.00
_cell.angle_beta   90.00
_cell.angle_gamma   90.00
#
_symmetry.space_group_name_H-M   'P 1'
#
loop_
_entity.id
_entity.type
_entity.pdbx_description
1 polymer ?
#
loop_
_entity_poly.entity_id
_entity_poly.type
_entity_poly.pdbx_seq_one_letter_code
_entity_poly.pdbx_strand_id
1 'polypeptide(L)'
;MTLEQGDLKLLDTALAERLLTSTIPARYAYTALDRTPRIVASWSVWTGEELVLPTFLSAPHVSHAAYRVRALRENPDVAISIDTESSPPEVLSLRGRAEITEIDGVATEYAEAAHRFLGPEQATGYLAQIDQPGTRMARIAVRPAWVAVMDFQTRMPSALGGVG
;
A
#
# COMPACT_ATOMS: atom_id res chain seq x y z
N MET A 1 21.65 15.86 -10.75
CA MET A 1 20.33 16.34 -11.24
C MET A 1 19.29 15.97 -10.19
N THR A 2 18.58 16.95 -9.65
CA THR A 2 17.54 16.68 -8.64
C THR A 2 16.32 16.12 -9.36
N LEU A 3 15.83 14.94 -8.94
CA LEU A 3 14.60 14.35 -9.46
C LEU A 3 13.39 15.18 -9.01
N GLU A 4 12.52 15.53 -9.94
CA GLU A 4 11.30 16.28 -9.64
C GLU A 4 10.21 15.38 -9.06
N GLN A 5 9.26 15.98 -8.33
CA GLN A 5 8.06 15.26 -7.89
C GLN A 5 7.25 14.81 -9.11
N GLY A 6 6.83 13.56 -9.11
CA GLY A 6 6.18 12.90 -10.24
C GLY A 6 7.11 11.96 -11.02
N ASP A 7 8.43 12.10 -10.88
CA ASP A 7 9.38 11.21 -11.54
C ASP A 7 9.39 9.83 -10.85
N LEU A 8 9.15 8.78 -11.63
CA LEU A 8 9.13 7.40 -11.12
C LEU A 8 10.50 6.94 -10.59
N LYS A 9 11.60 7.55 -11.04
CA LYS A 9 12.94 7.27 -10.51
C LYS A 9 13.10 7.63 -9.03
N LEU A 10 12.17 8.37 -8.46
CA LEU A 10 12.13 8.60 -7.01
C LEU A 10 11.94 7.32 -6.21
N LEU A 11 11.39 6.25 -6.81
CA LEU A 11 11.28 4.92 -6.21
C LEU A 11 12.66 4.28 -5.93
N ASP A 12 13.69 4.65 -6.69
CA ASP A 12 15.06 4.15 -6.54
C ASP A 12 15.85 4.91 -5.46
N THR A 13 15.23 5.85 -4.76
CA THR A 13 15.89 6.59 -3.67
C THR A 13 15.91 5.77 -2.38
N ALA A 14 16.97 5.93 -1.59
CA ALA A 14 17.09 5.26 -0.29
C ALA A 14 15.91 5.57 0.66
N LEU A 15 15.30 6.76 0.54
CA LEU A 15 14.12 7.13 1.32
C LEU A 15 12.91 6.28 0.90
N ALA A 16 12.63 6.18 -0.38
CA ALA A 16 11.52 5.38 -0.89
C ALA A 16 11.70 3.90 -0.52
N GLU A 17 12.91 3.35 -0.71
CA GLU A 17 13.23 1.97 -0.35
C GLU A 17 12.98 1.69 1.14
N ARG A 18 13.45 2.57 2.04
CA ARG A 18 13.20 2.42 3.48
C ARG A 18 11.71 2.40 3.81
N LEU A 19 10.92 3.28 3.22
CA LEU A 19 9.48 3.35 3.49
C LEU A 19 8.74 2.15 2.91
N LEU A 20 9.07 1.73 1.69
CA LEU A 20 8.44 0.57 1.02
C LEU A 20 8.72 -0.76 1.74
N THR A 21 9.87 -0.88 2.41
CA THR A 21 10.28 -2.08 3.16
C THR A 21 10.01 -1.98 4.66
N SER A 22 9.45 -0.86 5.13
CA SER A 22 9.15 -0.61 6.54
C SER A 22 7.97 -1.44 7.06
N THR A 23 7.73 -1.36 8.36
CA THR A 23 6.52 -1.87 9.04
C THR A 23 5.45 -0.78 9.20
N ILE A 24 5.56 0.30 8.45
CA ILE A 24 4.54 1.36 8.43
C ILE A 24 3.43 0.94 7.46
N PRO A 25 2.16 0.83 7.91
CA PRO A 25 1.05 0.52 7.03
C PRO A 25 0.89 1.58 5.94
N ALA A 26 0.69 1.14 4.70
CA ALA A 26 0.32 2.04 3.62
C ALA A 26 -1.10 2.58 3.84
N ARG A 27 -1.23 3.90 3.85
CA ARG A 27 -2.54 4.56 3.87
C ARG A 27 -2.93 4.84 2.43
N TYR A 28 -4.00 4.22 1.95
CA TYR A 28 -4.47 4.48 0.60
C TYR A 28 -5.88 5.05 0.57
N ALA A 29 -6.02 6.09 -0.24
CA ALA A 29 -7.27 6.77 -0.50
C ALA A 29 -7.87 6.26 -1.81
N TYR A 30 -9.20 6.08 -1.83
CA TYR A 30 -9.96 5.65 -2.99
C TYR A 30 -11.34 6.32 -3.01
N THR A 31 -11.99 6.31 -4.15
CA THR A 31 -13.36 6.81 -4.30
C THR A 31 -14.35 5.67 -4.08
N ALA A 32 -15.22 5.82 -3.10
CA ALA A 32 -16.29 4.87 -2.81
C ALA A 32 -17.39 4.90 -3.89
N LEU A 33 -18.32 3.93 -3.85
CA LEU A 33 -19.44 3.87 -4.80
C LEU A 33 -20.41 5.06 -4.69
N ASP A 34 -20.49 5.67 -3.50
CA ASP A 34 -21.24 6.90 -3.26
C ASP A 34 -20.49 8.18 -3.71
N ARG A 35 -19.35 8.00 -4.40
CA ARG A 35 -18.48 9.05 -4.92
C ARG A 35 -17.80 9.91 -3.85
N THR A 36 -17.81 9.49 -2.60
CA THR A 36 -17.06 10.15 -1.54
C THR A 36 -15.69 9.49 -1.33
N PRO A 37 -14.67 10.26 -0.88
CA PRO A 37 -13.35 9.71 -0.62
C PRO A 37 -13.35 8.84 0.65
N ARG A 38 -12.55 7.79 0.61
CA ARG A 38 -12.25 6.90 1.74
C ARG A 38 -10.75 6.76 1.86
N ILE A 39 -10.29 6.51 3.08
CA ILE A 39 -8.90 6.16 3.36
C ILE A 39 -8.85 4.95 4.29
N VAL A 40 -7.93 4.05 4.03
CA VAL A 40 -7.66 2.88 4.86
C VAL A 40 -6.16 2.68 5.03
N ALA A 41 -5.75 2.15 6.18
CA ALA A 41 -4.41 1.65 6.40
C ALA A 41 -4.38 0.16 6.11
N SER A 42 -3.36 -0.31 5.40
CA SER A 42 -3.21 -1.71 5.03
C SER A 42 -1.75 -2.14 5.03
N TRP A 43 -1.51 -3.39 5.30
CA TRP A 43 -0.23 -3.99 4.95
C TRP A 43 -0.03 -3.93 3.45
N SER A 44 1.22 -3.80 3.03
CA SER A 44 1.58 -3.72 1.63
C SER A 44 2.92 -4.39 1.37
N VAL A 45 3.13 -4.81 0.14
CA VAL A 45 4.41 -5.34 -0.35
C VAL A 45 4.77 -4.62 -1.64
N TRP A 46 6.00 -4.16 -1.73
CA TRP A 46 6.58 -3.64 -2.95
C TRP A 46 7.27 -4.76 -3.72
N THR A 47 6.83 -5.03 -4.95
CA THR A 47 7.35 -6.12 -5.80
C THR A 47 8.53 -5.70 -6.66
N GLY A 48 8.92 -4.43 -6.63
CA GLY A 48 9.86 -3.82 -7.57
C GLY A 48 9.17 -3.04 -8.69
N GLU A 49 7.89 -3.31 -8.94
CA GLU A 49 7.09 -2.63 -9.98
C GLU A 49 5.73 -2.15 -9.48
N GLU A 50 5.16 -2.84 -8.52
CA GLU A 50 3.81 -2.62 -8.00
C GLU A 50 3.80 -2.60 -6.48
N LEU A 51 3.00 -1.73 -5.89
CA LEU A 51 2.63 -1.83 -4.49
C LEU A 51 1.37 -2.67 -4.38
N VAL A 52 1.48 -3.82 -3.72
CA VAL A 52 0.38 -4.77 -3.54
C VAL A 52 -0.22 -4.62 -2.16
N LEU A 53 -1.54 -4.46 -2.10
CA LEU A 53 -2.35 -4.23 -0.90
C LEU A 53 -3.40 -5.36 -0.83
N PRO A 54 -3.05 -6.57 -0.35
CA PRO A 54 -3.98 -7.68 -0.34
C PRO A 54 -5.07 -7.50 0.72
N THR A 55 -6.27 -8.00 0.44
CA THR A 55 -7.40 -7.95 1.36
C THR A 55 -8.27 -9.19 1.27
N PHE A 56 -8.98 -9.53 2.34
CA PHE A 56 -9.87 -10.69 2.35
C PHE A 56 -11.13 -10.48 1.52
N LEU A 57 -11.50 -11.51 0.76
CA LEU A 57 -12.81 -11.71 0.18
C LEU A 57 -13.64 -12.65 1.08
N SER A 58 -13.03 -13.71 1.58
CA SER A 58 -13.59 -14.62 2.56
C SER A 58 -12.51 -15.27 3.41
N ALA A 59 -12.82 -15.53 4.66
CA ALA A 59 -11.98 -16.27 5.62
C ALA A 59 -12.83 -16.62 6.85
N PRO A 60 -12.38 -17.53 7.73
CA PRO A 60 -13.15 -17.90 8.93
C PRO A 60 -13.57 -16.74 9.83
N HIS A 61 -12.77 -15.67 9.86
CA HIS A 61 -13.00 -14.46 10.66
C HIS A 61 -13.63 -13.30 9.86
N VAL A 62 -13.97 -13.51 8.59
CA VAL A 62 -14.46 -12.48 7.67
C VAL A 62 -15.92 -12.77 7.33
N SER A 63 -16.82 -11.91 7.76
CA SER A 63 -18.26 -12.08 7.53
C SER A 63 -18.70 -11.64 6.13
N HIS A 64 -17.96 -10.77 5.47
CA HIS A 64 -18.23 -10.32 4.10
C HIS A 64 -16.95 -9.74 3.45
N ALA A 65 -16.92 -9.77 2.12
CA ALA A 65 -15.82 -9.20 1.33
C ALA A 65 -15.65 -7.70 1.61
N ALA A 66 -14.40 -7.25 1.59
CA ALA A 66 -14.09 -5.84 1.79
C ALA A 66 -14.77 -4.96 0.74
N TYR A 67 -15.58 -4.01 1.18
CA TYR A 67 -16.33 -3.09 0.33
C TYR A 67 -15.46 -2.36 -0.71
N ARG A 68 -14.23 -2.02 -0.31
CA ARG A 68 -13.26 -1.33 -1.18
C ARG A 68 -12.94 -2.07 -2.48
N VAL A 69 -13.04 -3.40 -2.48
CA VAL A 69 -12.81 -4.20 -3.70
C VAL A 69 -13.82 -3.85 -4.79
N ARG A 70 -15.10 -3.72 -4.41
CA ARG A 70 -16.14 -3.28 -5.36
C ARG A 70 -15.93 -1.84 -5.81
N ALA A 71 -15.61 -0.95 -4.87
CA ALA A 71 -15.37 0.45 -5.15
C ALA A 71 -14.20 0.64 -6.13
N LEU A 72 -13.08 -0.08 -5.93
CA LEU A 72 -11.90 -0.02 -6.79
C LEU A 72 -12.09 -0.62 -8.17
N ARG A 73 -13.03 -1.55 -8.34
CA ARG A 73 -13.41 -2.04 -9.67
C ARG A 73 -14.11 -0.97 -10.50
N GLU A 74 -14.93 -0.13 -9.87
CA GLU A 74 -15.62 0.97 -10.51
C GLU A 74 -14.73 2.22 -10.66
N ASN A 75 -13.95 2.52 -9.61
CA ASN A 75 -13.09 3.69 -9.53
C ASN A 75 -11.68 3.25 -9.12
N PRO A 76 -10.84 2.84 -10.06
CA PRO A 76 -9.54 2.25 -9.75
C PRO A 76 -8.45 3.25 -9.34
N ASP A 77 -8.69 4.55 -9.48
CA ASP A 77 -7.69 5.57 -9.14
C ASP A 77 -7.47 5.65 -7.63
N VAL A 78 -6.21 5.60 -7.22
CA VAL A 78 -5.81 5.61 -5.82
C VAL A 78 -4.65 6.57 -5.57
N ALA A 79 -4.60 7.09 -4.36
CA ALA A 79 -3.44 7.78 -3.81
C ALA A 79 -2.99 7.06 -2.53
N ILE A 80 -1.68 6.93 -2.35
CA ILE A 80 -1.09 6.17 -1.25
C ILE A 80 -0.05 7.03 -0.54
N SER A 81 -0.03 6.99 0.79
CA SER A 81 1.01 7.57 1.62
C SER A 81 1.61 6.51 2.54
N ILE A 82 2.92 6.50 2.62
CA ILE A 82 3.70 5.79 3.66
C ILE A 82 4.58 6.85 4.30
N ASP A 83 4.36 7.14 5.57
CA ASP A 83 5.00 8.25 6.25
C ASP A 83 5.38 7.90 7.68
N THR A 84 6.51 8.45 8.12
CA THR A 84 6.99 8.27 9.50
C THR A 84 6.31 9.26 10.45
N GLU A 85 6.29 8.93 11.74
CA GLU A 85 5.89 9.84 12.82
C GLU A 85 7.08 10.65 13.38
N SER A 86 8.25 10.57 12.74
CA SER A 86 9.45 11.32 13.13
C SER A 86 9.29 12.84 12.87
N SER A 87 10.18 13.62 13.47
CA SER A 87 10.28 15.06 13.18
C SER A 87 11.71 15.39 12.76
N PRO A 88 11.94 15.86 11.53
CA PRO A 88 10.96 16.00 10.45
C PRO A 88 10.47 14.62 9.95
N PRO A 89 9.24 14.53 9.38
CA PRO A 89 8.74 13.30 8.82
C PRO A 89 9.39 12.96 7.48
N GLU A 90 9.49 11.68 7.19
CA GLU A 90 9.78 11.18 5.85
C GLU A 90 8.48 10.67 5.22
N VAL A 91 8.21 11.03 3.99
CA VAL A 91 6.96 10.72 3.29
C VAL A 91 7.24 10.19 1.89
N LEU A 92 6.63 9.06 1.57
CA LEU A 92 6.49 8.54 0.22
C LEU A 92 5.01 8.65 -0.18
N SER A 93 4.75 9.37 -1.26
CA SER A 93 3.41 9.46 -1.86
C SER A 93 3.41 8.83 -3.24
N LEU A 94 2.42 7.99 -3.52
CA LEU A 94 2.22 7.31 -4.78
C LEU A 94 0.83 7.62 -5.33
N ARG A 95 0.70 7.68 -6.65
CA ARG A 95 -0.59 7.67 -7.32
C ARG A 95 -0.56 6.64 -8.44
N GLY A 96 -1.66 5.96 -8.66
CA GLY A 96 -1.78 4.97 -9.71
C GLY A 96 -3.19 4.43 -9.81
N ARG A 97 -3.34 3.38 -10.58
CA ARG A 97 -4.62 2.67 -10.76
C ARG A 97 -4.50 1.28 -10.15
N ALA A 98 -5.52 0.91 -9.39
CA ALA A 98 -5.62 -0.42 -8.79
C ALA A 98 -6.05 -1.45 -9.84
N GLU A 99 -5.33 -2.55 -9.90
CA GLU A 99 -5.71 -3.76 -10.62
C GLU A 99 -6.01 -4.87 -9.60
N ILE A 100 -7.14 -5.56 -9.77
CA ILE A 100 -7.62 -6.52 -8.78
C ILE A 100 -7.64 -7.91 -9.39
N THR A 101 -6.90 -8.82 -8.74
CA THR A 101 -6.92 -10.25 -9.03
C THR A 101 -7.42 -11.01 -7.81
N GLU A 102 -8.36 -11.94 -8.00
CA GLU A 102 -8.83 -12.82 -6.93
C GLU A 102 -7.93 -14.04 -6.80
N ILE A 103 -7.58 -14.37 -5.57
CA ILE A 103 -6.68 -15.47 -5.22
C ILE A 103 -7.45 -16.44 -4.33
N ASP A 104 -7.43 -17.73 -4.68
CA ASP A 104 -7.88 -18.79 -3.80
C ASP A 104 -6.77 -19.07 -2.77
N GLY A 105 -7.14 -19.08 -1.49
CA GLY A 105 -6.20 -19.16 -0.38
C GLY A 105 -5.62 -17.80 0.02
N VAL A 106 -4.47 -17.83 0.69
CA VAL A 106 -3.74 -16.66 1.15
C VAL A 106 -2.79 -16.18 0.06
N ALA A 107 -2.91 -14.90 -0.31
CA ALA A 107 -2.00 -14.29 -1.28
C ALA A 107 -0.55 -14.30 -0.77
N THR A 108 0.40 -14.56 -1.66
CA THR A 108 1.83 -14.61 -1.31
C THR A 108 2.30 -13.30 -0.66
N GLU A 109 1.88 -12.17 -1.21
CA GLU A 109 2.22 -10.86 -0.67
C GLU A 109 1.60 -10.61 0.72
N TYR A 110 0.43 -11.22 1.01
CA TYR A 110 -0.13 -11.16 2.35
C TYR A 110 0.71 -11.92 3.36
N ALA A 111 1.18 -13.11 2.99
CA ALA A 111 2.07 -13.90 3.83
C ALA A 111 3.40 -13.20 4.06
N GLU A 112 3.99 -12.61 3.02
CA GLU A 112 5.22 -11.81 3.12
C GLU A 112 5.03 -10.61 4.05
N ALA A 113 3.94 -9.86 3.88
CA ALA A 113 3.60 -8.75 4.76
C ALA A 113 3.41 -9.21 6.21
N ALA A 114 2.71 -10.31 6.45
CA ALA A 114 2.52 -10.86 7.80
C ALA A 114 3.86 -11.12 8.48
N HIS A 115 4.80 -11.75 7.79
CA HIS A 115 6.15 -11.99 8.33
C HIS A 115 6.90 -10.71 8.65
N ARG A 116 6.79 -9.68 7.81
CA ARG A 116 7.45 -8.39 8.02
C ARG A 116 6.83 -7.60 9.17
N PHE A 117 5.50 -7.55 9.25
CA PHE A 117 4.78 -6.74 10.25
C PHE A 117 4.66 -7.41 11.61
N LEU A 118 4.54 -8.74 11.67
CA LEU A 118 4.33 -9.49 12.92
C LEU A 118 5.60 -10.17 13.44
N GLY A 119 6.61 -10.34 12.58
CA GLY A 119 7.75 -11.20 12.85
C GLY A 119 7.48 -12.68 12.55
N PRO A 120 8.54 -13.51 12.38
CA PRO A 120 8.41 -14.85 11.82
C PRO A 120 7.56 -15.82 12.66
N GLU A 121 7.71 -15.80 13.98
CA GLU A 121 6.97 -16.73 14.86
C GLU A 121 5.47 -16.42 14.87
N GLN A 122 5.13 -15.16 15.12
CA GLN A 122 3.73 -14.72 15.18
C GLN A 122 3.04 -14.86 13.84
N ALA A 123 3.74 -14.54 12.74
CA ALA A 123 3.21 -14.67 11.38
C ALA A 123 2.88 -16.13 11.05
N THR A 124 3.75 -17.09 11.40
CA THR A 124 3.52 -18.51 11.13
C THR A 124 2.23 -18.99 11.80
N GLY A 125 2.04 -18.68 13.08
CA GLY A 125 0.82 -19.05 13.81
C GLY A 125 -0.43 -18.36 13.24
N TYR A 126 -0.34 -17.09 12.91
CA TYR A 126 -1.44 -16.34 12.32
C TYR A 126 -1.84 -16.87 10.94
N LEU A 127 -0.87 -17.10 10.06
CA LEU A 127 -1.12 -17.61 8.70
C LEU A 127 -1.76 -19.00 8.74
N ALA A 128 -1.34 -19.88 9.66
CA ALA A 128 -1.96 -21.19 9.84
C ALA A 128 -3.43 -21.10 10.25
N GLN A 129 -3.85 -20.07 10.99
CA GLN A 129 -5.24 -19.87 11.40
C GLN A 129 -6.12 -19.37 10.25
N ILE A 130 -5.58 -18.59 9.33
CA ILE A 130 -6.35 -17.99 8.23
C ILE A 130 -6.30 -18.81 6.95
N ASP A 131 -5.28 -19.63 6.74
CA ASP A 131 -5.13 -20.49 5.55
C ASP A 131 -6.00 -21.76 5.73
N GLN A 132 -7.29 -21.55 5.59
CA GLN A 132 -8.31 -22.60 5.77
C GLN A 132 -9.10 -22.77 4.46
N PRO A 133 -9.76 -23.94 4.27
CA PRO A 133 -10.67 -24.13 3.15
C PRO A 133 -11.68 -22.98 3.04
N GLY A 134 -11.81 -22.39 1.85
CA GLY A 134 -12.71 -21.24 1.60
C GLY A 134 -12.09 -19.86 1.86
N THR A 135 -10.86 -19.79 2.33
CA THR A 135 -10.14 -18.51 2.35
C THR A 135 -9.88 -18.03 0.93
N ARG A 136 -10.23 -16.78 0.66
CA ARG A 136 -9.98 -16.11 -0.61
C ARG A 136 -9.56 -14.67 -0.36
N MET A 137 -8.68 -14.16 -1.19
CA MET A 137 -8.18 -12.79 -1.12
C MET A 137 -8.31 -12.07 -2.45
N ALA A 138 -8.40 -10.75 -2.39
CA ALA A 138 -8.16 -9.87 -3.52
C ALA A 138 -6.73 -9.32 -3.41
N ARG A 139 -5.94 -9.53 -4.44
CA ARG A 139 -4.66 -8.89 -4.67
C ARG A 139 -4.93 -7.55 -5.35
N ILE A 140 -4.78 -6.46 -4.62
CA ILE A 140 -4.93 -5.10 -5.13
C ILE A 140 -3.54 -4.60 -5.48
N ALA A 141 -3.20 -4.58 -6.76
CA ALA A 141 -1.90 -4.14 -7.25
C ALA A 141 -1.99 -2.73 -7.80
N VAL A 142 -1.07 -1.86 -7.41
CA VAL A 142 -0.98 -0.49 -7.88
C VAL A 142 0.39 -0.26 -8.49
N ARG A 143 0.42 -0.11 -9.82
CA ARG A 143 1.62 0.35 -10.54
C ARG A 143 1.66 1.88 -10.44
N PRO A 144 2.68 2.47 -9.82
CA PRO A 144 2.78 3.92 -9.70
C PRO A 144 2.85 4.60 -11.07
N ALA A 145 2.07 5.67 -11.23
CA ALA A 145 2.13 6.58 -12.37
C ALA A 145 2.68 7.96 -11.97
N TRP A 146 2.78 8.21 -10.67
CA TRP A 146 3.33 9.42 -10.08
C TRP A 146 3.88 9.12 -8.70
N VAL A 147 5.04 9.69 -8.37
CA VAL A 147 5.74 9.46 -7.09
C VAL A 147 6.23 10.79 -6.56
N ALA A 148 6.15 10.97 -5.24
CA ALA A 148 6.84 12.04 -4.53
C ALA A 148 7.50 11.51 -3.26
N VAL A 149 8.68 11.99 -2.95
CA VAL A 149 9.37 11.78 -1.68
C VAL A 149 9.65 13.12 -1.02
N MET A 150 9.42 13.20 0.28
CA MET A 150 9.61 14.41 1.06
C MET A 150 10.29 14.05 2.38
N ASP A 151 11.28 14.83 2.80
CA ASP A 151 11.97 14.70 4.08
C ASP A 151 11.93 15.99 4.90
N PHE A 152 11.30 17.03 4.34
CA PHE A 152 11.17 18.37 4.93
C PHE A 152 12.51 19.05 5.29
N GLN A 153 13.60 18.54 4.77
CA GLN A 153 14.95 19.12 4.88
C GLN A 153 15.50 19.44 3.48
N THR A 154 15.67 18.42 2.63
CA THR A 154 16.17 18.56 1.27
C THR A 154 15.05 18.50 0.22
N ARG A 155 13.89 17.95 0.58
CA ARG A 155 12.72 17.80 -0.28
C ARG A 155 11.46 18.22 0.45
N MET A 156 10.89 19.36 0.06
CA MET A 156 9.65 19.90 0.61
C MET A 156 8.51 19.78 -0.40
N PRO A 157 7.24 19.71 0.07
CA PRO A 157 6.09 19.81 -0.83
C PRO A 157 6.13 21.10 -1.64
N SER A 158 5.83 21.03 -2.93
CA SER A 158 5.76 22.23 -3.79
C SER A 158 4.74 23.26 -3.29
N ALA A 159 3.68 22.80 -2.62
CA ALA A 159 2.69 23.65 -1.97
C ALA A 159 3.26 24.53 -0.84
N LEU A 160 4.41 24.17 -0.28
CA LEU A 160 5.15 24.95 0.72
C LEU A 160 6.31 25.74 0.11
N GLY A 161 6.31 25.95 -1.21
CA GLY A 161 7.35 26.70 -1.91
C GLY A 161 8.45 25.82 -2.52
N GLY A 162 8.42 24.51 -2.24
CA GLY A 162 9.43 23.57 -2.69
C GLY A 162 10.80 23.82 -2.06
N VAL A 163 11.77 22.99 -2.42
CA VAL A 163 13.19 23.21 -2.21
C VAL A 163 13.82 23.26 -3.58
N GLY A 164 14.47 24.38 -3.87
CA GLY A 164 15.17 24.61 -5.12
C GLY A 164 16.43 23.76 -5.25
#